data_0345bbfd89591c00699839a2663d7291
#
_entry.id   0345bbfd89591c00699839a2663d7291
#
_cell.length_a   1.000
_cell.length_b   1.000
_cell.length_c   1.000
_cell.angle_alpha   90.00
_cell.angle_beta   90.00
_cell.angle_gamma   90.00
#
_symmetry.space_group_name_H-M   'P 1'
#
loop_
_entity.id
_entity.type
_entity.pdbx_description
1 polymer ?
#
loop_
_entity_poly.entity_id
_entity_poly.type
_entity_poly.pdbx_seq_one_letter_code
_entity_poly.pdbx_strand_id
1 'polypeptide(L)'
;HGVVPAAEKTIRRPIVGQFFKLVGAHVVSISRERDHTWREVLSRIDPDSMVVILPEGRMKRLNGLDSKGQPMSVRGGIADILEVIQEGPMLIAYSGGLHHVQAPGESLPRPFRRIHMNFELVEISAYRQERLREADGPIGFKRAVVEDLERRRAKNTPA
;
A
#
# COMPACT_ATOMS: atom_id res chain seq x y z
N HIS A 1 -1.92 -17.08 5.45
CA HIS A 1 -3.13 -16.50 4.82
C HIS A 1 -2.88 -15.06 4.37
N GLY A 2 -3.68 -14.55 3.39
CA GLY A 2 -3.48 -13.21 2.85
C GLY A 2 -4.37 -12.19 3.56
N VAL A 3 -3.80 -11.04 3.97
CA VAL A 3 -4.53 -9.91 4.53
C VAL A 3 -4.45 -8.73 3.56
N VAL A 4 -5.59 -8.23 3.10
CA VAL A 4 -5.67 -7.10 2.17
C VAL A 4 -6.49 -5.97 2.80
N PRO A 5 -5.84 -4.91 3.30
CA PRO A 5 -6.56 -3.72 3.75
C PRO A 5 -7.16 -2.97 2.55
N ALA A 6 -8.47 -2.84 2.49
CA ALA A 6 -9.14 -2.15 1.40
C ALA A 6 -10.25 -1.21 1.88
N ALA A 7 -10.47 -0.10 1.14
CA ALA A 7 -11.54 0.82 1.46
C ALA A 7 -12.92 0.15 1.30
N GLU A 8 -13.83 0.36 2.23
CA GLU A 8 -15.18 -0.23 2.25
C GLU A 8 -15.92 -0.08 0.92
N LYS A 9 -15.82 1.09 0.28
CA LYS A 9 -16.42 1.35 -1.04
C LYS A 9 -15.88 0.43 -2.14
N THR A 10 -14.64 -0.03 -2.02
CA THR A 10 -14.01 -0.94 -2.98
C THR A 10 -14.54 -2.36 -2.81
N ILE A 11 -14.71 -2.79 -1.57
CA ILE A 11 -15.23 -4.14 -1.23
C ILE A 11 -16.69 -4.30 -1.64
N ARG A 12 -17.49 -3.24 -1.55
CA ARG A 12 -18.93 -3.26 -1.92
C ARG A 12 -19.18 -3.33 -3.43
N ARG A 13 -18.15 -3.20 -4.28
CA ARG A 13 -18.31 -3.39 -5.73
C ARG A 13 -18.47 -4.89 -6.05
N PRO A 14 -19.55 -5.31 -6.75
CA PRO A 14 -19.88 -6.74 -6.91
C PRO A 14 -18.75 -7.56 -7.55
N ILE A 15 -18.09 -7.06 -8.57
CA ILE A 15 -17.00 -7.76 -9.26
C ILE A 15 -15.75 -7.86 -8.36
N VAL A 16 -15.39 -6.79 -7.68
CA VAL A 16 -14.18 -6.73 -6.84
C VAL A 16 -14.35 -7.57 -5.57
N GLY A 17 -15.53 -7.50 -4.95
CA GLY A 17 -15.85 -8.31 -3.77
C GLY A 17 -15.86 -9.82 -4.06
N GLN A 18 -16.36 -10.23 -5.23
CA GLN A 18 -16.32 -11.63 -5.65
C GLN A 18 -14.91 -12.10 -5.97
N PHE A 19 -14.09 -11.26 -6.61
CA PHE A 19 -12.69 -11.56 -6.88
C PHE A 19 -11.91 -11.81 -5.59
N PHE A 20 -12.04 -10.95 -4.58
CA PHE A 20 -11.37 -11.15 -3.30
C PHE A 20 -11.81 -12.44 -2.59
N LYS A 21 -13.09 -12.79 -2.66
CA LYS A 21 -13.59 -14.07 -2.12
C LYS A 21 -13.01 -15.27 -2.85
N LEU A 22 -12.85 -15.17 -4.17
CA LEU A 22 -12.30 -16.24 -5.00
C LEU A 22 -10.81 -16.49 -4.71
N VAL A 23 -10.05 -15.43 -4.43
CA VAL A 23 -8.61 -15.51 -4.14
C VAL A 23 -8.32 -15.91 -2.68
N GLY A 24 -9.36 -16.11 -1.85
CA GLY A 24 -9.21 -16.48 -0.44
C GLY A 24 -8.55 -15.41 0.42
N ALA A 25 -8.49 -14.15 -0.05
CA ALA A 25 -7.92 -13.06 0.69
C ALA A 25 -8.88 -12.56 1.77
N HIS A 26 -8.41 -12.48 3.01
CA HIS A 26 -9.14 -11.79 4.07
C HIS A 26 -9.06 -10.27 3.86
N VAL A 27 -10.10 -9.70 3.25
CA VAL A 27 -10.18 -8.27 3.03
C VAL A 27 -10.69 -7.60 4.28
N VAL A 28 -9.86 -6.76 4.88
CA VAL A 28 -10.23 -5.95 6.05
C VAL A 28 -10.65 -4.56 5.59
N SER A 29 -11.89 -4.19 5.93
CA SER A 29 -12.43 -2.88 5.61
C SER A 29 -11.75 -1.78 6.42
N ILE A 30 -11.20 -0.78 5.74
CA ILE A 30 -10.64 0.41 6.39
C ILE A 30 -11.59 1.57 6.19
N SER A 31 -12.08 2.15 7.30
CA SER A 31 -12.82 3.41 7.28
C SER A 31 -11.86 4.61 7.29
N ARG A 32 -12.41 5.81 7.01
CA ARG A 32 -11.65 7.06 7.09
C ARG A 32 -11.34 7.51 8.52
N GLU A 33 -12.09 7.02 9.48
CA GLU A 33 -11.89 7.23 10.91
C GLU A 33 -10.95 6.14 11.42
N ARG A 34 -9.68 6.51 11.58
CA ARG A 34 -8.51 5.63 11.52
C ARG A 34 -8.28 4.67 12.68
N ASP A 35 -8.77 4.95 13.87
CA ASP A 35 -8.09 4.38 15.03
C ASP A 35 -8.47 2.94 15.37
N HIS A 36 -9.71 2.53 15.23
CA HIS A 36 -10.10 1.16 15.56
C HIS A 36 -9.97 0.20 14.38
N THR A 37 -10.31 0.65 13.15
CA THR A 37 -10.22 -0.21 11.95
C THR A 37 -8.79 -0.54 11.58
N TRP A 38 -7.83 0.37 11.80
CA TRP A 38 -6.42 0.10 11.59
C TRP A 38 -5.86 -0.88 12.62
N ARG A 39 -6.24 -0.73 13.89
CA ARG A 39 -5.90 -1.69 14.94
C ARG A 39 -6.48 -3.08 14.65
N GLU A 40 -7.69 -3.17 14.11
CA GLU A 40 -8.28 -4.43 13.66
C GLU A 40 -7.45 -5.07 12.53
N VAL A 41 -6.96 -4.28 11.56
CA VAL A 41 -6.05 -4.79 10.52
C VAL A 41 -4.81 -5.40 11.15
N LEU A 42 -4.14 -4.66 12.03
CA LEU A 42 -2.91 -5.12 12.67
C LEU A 42 -3.13 -6.36 13.55
N SER A 43 -4.26 -6.47 14.24
CA SER A 43 -4.58 -7.65 15.06
C SER A 43 -4.85 -8.92 14.25
N ARG A 44 -5.08 -8.81 12.95
CA ARG A 44 -5.27 -9.95 12.03
C ARG A 44 -4.00 -10.35 11.29
N ILE A 45 -2.94 -9.59 11.45
CA ILE A 45 -1.63 -9.87 10.86
C ILE A 45 -0.83 -10.65 11.88
N ASP A 46 -0.31 -11.79 11.47
CA ASP A 46 0.70 -12.58 12.17
C ASP A 46 2.00 -12.62 11.36
N PRO A 47 3.12 -13.10 11.92
CA PRO A 47 4.40 -13.17 11.21
C PRO A 47 4.36 -13.95 9.89
N ASP A 48 3.46 -14.93 9.76
CA ASP A 48 3.30 -15.77 8.57
C ASP A 48 2.28 -15.20 7.56
N SER A 49 1.72 -14.03 7.83
CA SER A 49 0.73 -13.40 6.96
C SER A 49 1.38 -12.78 5.72
N MET A 50 0.77 -13.02 4.55
CA MET A 50 1.04 -12.22 3.36
C MET A 50 0.16 -10.97 3.36
N VAL A 51 0.76 -9.79 3.47
CA VAL A 51 0.04 -8.51 3.48
C VAL A 51 0.22 -7.79 2.16
N VAL A 52 -0.89 -7.36 1.55
CA VAL A 52 -0.87 -6.50 0.36
C VAL A 52 -1.42 -5.14 0.73
N ILE A 53 -0.61 -4.11 0.60
CA ILE A 53 -0.99 -2.73 0.94
C ILE A 53 -0.65 -1.76 -0.19
N LEU A 54 -1.53 -0.78 -0.39
CA LEU A 54 -1.25 0.41 -1.19
C LEU A 54 -0.93 1.57 -0.22
N PRO A 55 0.34 1.85 0.05
CA PRO A 55 0.72 2.74 1.15
C PRO A 55 0.32 4.19 0.93
N GLU A 56 0.03 4.60 -0.30
CA GLU A 56 -0.51 5.92 -0.60
C GLU A 56 -2.00 6.07 -0.20
N GLY A 57 -2.72 4.95 -0.09
CA GLY A 57 -4.12 4.90 0.34
C GLY A 57 -5.13 5.55 -0.60
N ARG A 58 -4.71 6.01 -1.79
CA ARG A 58 -5.54 6.70 -2.79
C ARG A 58 -5.01 6.45 -4.19
N MET A 59 -5.86 6.67 -5.19
CA MET A 59 -5.43 6.69 -6.59
C MET A 59 -4.98 8.09 -7.01
N LYS A 60 -3.87 8.15 -7.72
CA LYS A 60 -3.35 9.34 -8.37
C LYS A 60 -4.25 9.71 -9.56
N ARG A 61 -4.55 10.99 -9.74
CA ARG A 61 -5.22 11.54 -10.92
C ARG A 61 -4.20 11.87 -12.03
N LEU A 62 -4.69 12.20 -13.22
CA LEU A 62 -3.86 12.61 -14.37
C LEU A 62 -2.92 13.79 -14.05
N ASN A 63 -3.34 14.71 -13.22
CA ASN A 63 -2.56 15.87 -12.79
C ASN A 63 -1.52 15.56 -11.68
N GLY A 64 -1.34 14.29 -11.31
CA GLY A 64 -0.41 13.87 -10.27
C GLY A 64 -0.91 14.02 -8.84
N LEU A 65 -2.10 14.59 -8.64
CA LEU A 65 -2.65 14.90 -7.33
C LEU A 65 -3.71 13.88 -6.90
N ASP A 66 -4.05 13.88 -5.63
CA ASP A 66 -5.14 13.07 -5.08
C ASP A 66 -6.53 13.72 -5.38
N SER A 67 -7.60 13.09 -4.88
CA SER A 67 -8.97 13.61 -5.03
C SER A 67 -9.24 14.95 -4.32
N LYS A 68 -8.32 15.39 -3.46
CA LYS A 68 -8.40 16.66 -2.73
C LYS A 68 -7.44 17.73 -3.27
N GLY A 69 -6.78 17.45 -4.41
CA GLY A 69 -5.79 18.35 -4.99
C GLY A 69 -4.45 18.38 -4.24
N GLN A 70 -4.18 17.38 -3.40
CA GLN A 70 -2.92 17.28 -2.66
C GLN A 70 -1.95 16.30 -3.33
N PRO A 71 -0.63 16.52 -3.22
CA PRO A 71 0.37 15.55 -3.65
C PRO A 71 0.16 14.20 -2.98
N MET A 72 0.39 13.13 -3.74
CA MET A 72 0.36 11.78 -3.20
C MET A 72 1.59 11.54 -2.31
N SER A 73 1.38 10.94 -1.16
CA SER A 73 2.44 10.59 -0.22
C SER A 73 2.25 9.20 0.36
N VAL A 74 3.36 8.56 0.66
CA VAL A 74 3.39 7.30 1.42
C VAL A 74 2.90 7.57 2.84
N ARG A 75 2.08 6.67 3.36
CA ARG A 75 1.53 6.76 4.71
C ARG A 75 2.24 5.81 5.66
N GLY A 76 2.37 6.23 6.90
CA GLY A 76 3.10 5.49 7.92
C GLY A 76 2.54 4.14 8.34
N GLY A 77 1.37 3.72 7.84
CA GLY A 77 0.80 2.41 8.17
C GLY A 77 1.67 1.23 7.73
N ILE A 78 2.52 1.41 6.73
CA ILE A 78 3.49 0.37 6.35
C ILE A 78 4.50 0.10 7.48
N ALA A 79 4.92 1.10 8.22
CA ALA A 79 5.82 0.92 9.35
C ALA A 79 5.15 0.12 10.47
N ASP A 80 3.87 0.36 10.74
CA ASP A 80 3.11 -0.39 11.74
C ASP A 80 3.02 -1.90 11.35
N ILE A 81 2.90 -2.22 10.06
CA ILE A 81 2.94 -3.60 9.55
C ILE A 81 4.33 -4.21 9.73
N LEU A 82 5.39 -3.43 9.43
CA LEU A 82 6.76 -3.88 9.62
C LEU A 82 7.15 -4.08 11.09
N GLU A 83 6.40 -3.56 12.04
CA GLU A 83 6.56 -3.88 13.46
C GLU A 83 6.02 -5.26 13.81
N VAL A 84 5.02 -5.75 13.09
CA VAL A 84 4.43 -7.08 13.26
C VAL A 84 5.21 -8.12 12.45
N ILE A 85 5.39 -7.87 11.14
CA ILE A 85 6.15 -8.74 10.24
C ILE A 85 7.60 -8.26 10.23
N GLN A 86 8.49 -9.01 10.88
CA GLN A 86 9.86 -8.58 11.12
C GLN A 86 10.89 -9.21 10.19
N GLU A 87 10.49 -10.24 9.45
CA GLU A 87 11.36 -11.00 8.53
C GLU A 87 10.60 -11.45 7.30
N GLY A 88 11.32 -11.96 6.32
CA GLY A 88 10.77 -12.44 5.06
C GLY A 88 10.85 -11.41 3.92
N PRO A 89 10.38 -11.76 2.73
CA PRO A 89 10.49 -10.93 1.55
C PRO A 89 9.39 -9.84 1.50
N MET A 90 9.79 -8.61 1.17
CA MET A 90 8.90 -7.51 0.82
C MET A 90 9.06 -7.17 -0.65
N LEU A 91 8.01 -7.40 -1.43
CA LEU A 91 7.96 -6.99 -2.83
C LEU A 91 7.36 -5.60 -2.95
N ILE A 92 8.14 -4.65 -3.44
CA ILE A 92 7.69 -3.29 -3.71
C ILE A 92 7.41 -3.16 -5.21
N ALA A 93 6.18 -2.81 -5.55
CA ALA A 93 5.75 -2.60 -6.93
C ALA A 93 5.55 -1.10 -7.20
N TYR A 94 6.31 -0.57 -8.13
CA TYR A 94 6.21 0.81 -8.59
C TYR A 94 5.42 0.84 -9.90
N SER A 95 4.33 1.58 -9.92
CA SER A 95 3.45 1.62 -11.07
C SER A 95 3.39 3.04 -11.65
N GLY A 96 3.73 3.16 -12.91
CA GLY A 96 3.46 4.33 -13.74
C GLY A 96 2.19 4.13 -14.55
N GLY A 97 1.31 5.12 -14.58
CA GLY A 97 0.21 5.13 -15.53
C GLY A 97 -1.05 4.35 -15.16
N LEU A 98 -1.24 3.88 -13.94
CA LEU A 98 -2.52 3.28 -13.50
C LEU A 98 -3.72 4.19 -13.76
N HIS A 99 -3.54 5.49 -13.65
CA HIS A 99 -4.55 6.50 -13.97
C HIS A 99 -4.91 6.58 -15.46
N HIS A 100 -4.06 6.04 -16.35
CA HIS A 100 -4.40 5.90 -17.76
C HIS A 100 -5.34 4.73 -18.02
N VAL A 101 -5.34 3.75 -17.14
CA VAL A 101 -6.26 2.60 -17.20
C VAL A 101 -7.61 2.98 -16.58
N GLN A 102 -7.59 3.59 -15.41
CA GLN A 102 -8.80 4.04 -14.75
C GLN A 102 -8.48 5.24 -13.85
N ALA A 103 -9.05 6.39 -14.16
CA ALA A 103 -8.95 7.56 -13.29
C ALA A 103 -9.97 7.49 -12.14
N PRO A 104 -9.69 8.15 -11.00
CA PRO A 104 -10.66 8.28 -9.92
C PRO A 104 -11.97 8.91 -10.39
N GLY A 105 -13.08 8.20 -10.17
CA GLY A 105 -14.41 8.63 -10.62
C GLY A 105 -14.91 7.97 -11.92
N GLU A 106 -14.05 7.32 -12.67
CA GLU A 106 -14.46 6.52 -13.82
C GLU A 106 -15.06 5.18 -13.37
N SER A 107 -16.17 4.78 -13.99
CA SER A 107 -16.88 3.54 -13.63
C SER A 107 -16.25 2.31 -14.23
N LEU A 108 -15.64 2.43 -15.41
CA LEU A 108 -15.05 1.31 -16.15
C LEU A 108 -13.58 1.60 -16.47
N PRO A 109 -12.72 0.55 -16.41
CA PRO A 109 -11.35 0.69 -16.86
C PRO A 109 -11.30 0.81 -18.38
N ARG A 110 -10.32 1.54 -18.89
CA ARG A 110 -10.02 1.65 -20.32
C ARG A 110 -9.24 0.41 -20.73
N PRO A 111 -9.78 -0.42 -21.64
CA PRO A 111 -9.09 -1.64 -22.07
C PRO A 111 -7.84 -1.30 -22.91
N PHE A 112 -6.93 -2.26 -22.99
CA PHE A 112 -5.74 -2.23 -23.85
C PHE A 112 -4.76 -1.06 -23.58
N ARG A 113 -4.76 -0.51 -22.36
CA ARG A 113 -3.74 0.45 -21.93
C ARG A 113 -2.53 -0.28 -21.37
N ARG A 114 -1.35 0.17 -21.73
CA ARG A 114 -0.10 -0.35 -21.16
C ARG A 114 0.10 0.22 -19.77
N ILE A 115 0.50 -0.64 -18.85
CA ILE A 115 0.95 -0.29 -17.51
C ILE A 115 2.43 -0.65 -17.46
N HIS A 116 3.27 0.31 -17.12
CA HIS A 116 4.67 0.05 -16.85
C HIS A 116 4.82 -0.17 -15.34
N MET A 117 5.53 -1.21 -14.95
CA MET A 117 5.77 -1.53 -13.55
C MET A 117 7.24 -1.92 -13.37
N ASN A 118 7.82 -1.39 -12.31
CA ASN A 118 9.10 -1.85 -11.80
C ASN A 118 8.87 -2.58 -10.48
N PHE A 119 9.69 -3.56 -10.19
CA PHE A 119 9.61 -4.36 -8.97
C PHE A 119 10.96 -4.35 -8.26
N GLU A 120 10.92 -4.31 -6.94
CA GLU A 120 12.07 -4.41 -6.07
C GLU A 120 11.77 -5.43 -4.97
N LEU A 121 12.67 -6.38 -4.78
CA LEU A 121 12.60 -7.35 -3.69
C LEU A 121 13.55 -6.94 -2.59
N VAL A 122 13.03 -6.83 -1.38
CA VAL A 122 13.78 -6.39 -0.19
C VAL A 122 13.56 -7.42 0.93
N GLU A 123 14.62 -7.75 1.66
CA GLU A 123 14.50 -8.58 2.87
C GLU A 123 14.09 -7.68 4.04
N ILE A 124 12.97 -8.02 4.70
CA ILE A 124 12.37 -7.18 5.74
C ILE A 124 13.30 -6.98 6.92
N SER A 125 13.98 -8.02 7.39
CA SER A 125 14.87 -7.94 8.54
C SER A 125 16.02 -6.96 8.31
N ALA A 126 16.66 -7.03 7.14
CA ALA A 126 17.74 -6.12 6.74
C ALA A 126 17.24 -4.69 6.58
N TYR A 127 16.07 -4.52 5.91
CA TYR A 127 15.44 -3.21 5.73
C TYR A 127 15.10 -2.54 7.06
N ARG A 128 14.51 -3.30 7.99
CA ARG A 128 14.17 -2.80 9.34
C ARG A 128 15.42 -2.35 10.10
N GLN A 129 16.47 -3.17 10.09
CA GLN A 129 17.73 -2.83 10.77
C GLN A 129 18.32 -1.52 10.24
N GLU A 130 18.30 -1.33 8.93
CA GLU A 130 18.78 -0.10 8.30
C GLU A 130 17.95 1.12 8.74
N ARG A 131 16.62 1.00 8.69
CA ARG A 131 15.72 2.10 9.11
C ARG A 131 15.79 2.38 10.60
N LEU A 132 16.00 1.37 11.44
CA LEU A 132 16.17 1.53 12.88
C LEU A 132 17.47 2.26 13.25
N ARG A 133 18.56 2.07 12.48
CA ARG A 133 19.81 2.82 12.67
C ARG A 133 19.65 4.31 12.37
N GLU A 134 18.75 4.67 11.48
CA GLU A 134 18.45 6.07 11.12
C GLU A 134 17.42 6.72 12.06
N ALA A 135 16.81 5.94 12.93
CA ALA A 135 15.66 6.35 13.71
C ALA A 135 15.98 6.67 15.17
N ASP A 136 15.41 7.75 15.67
CA ASP A 136 15.32 8.05 17.10
C ASP A 136 13.99 7.56 17.64
N GLY A 137 13.92 6.27 18.07
CA GLY A 137 12.74 5.66 18.63
C GLY A 137 11.62 5.33 17.60
N PRO A 138 10.42 4.92 18.06
CA PRO A 138 9.33 4.44 17.19
C PRO A 138 8.80 5.48 16.19
N ILE A 139 8.72 6.74 16.60
CA ILE A 139 8.30 7.84 15.70
C ILE A 139 9.36 8.07 14.63
N GLY A 140 10.64 7.99 15.00
CA GLY A 140 11.76 8.07 14.08
C GLY A 140 11.77 6.93 13.07
N PHE A 141 11.51 5.69 13.49
CA PHE A 141 11.41 4.54 12.62
C PHE A 141 10.30 4.73 11.56
N LYS A 142 9.12 5.13 11.99
CA LYS A 142 7.99 5.40 11.07
C LYS A 142 8.34 6.47 10.04
N ARG A 143 9.02 7.53 10.45
CA ARG A 143 9.49 8.59 9.56
C ARG A 143 10.55 8.07 8.58
N ALA A 144 11.55 7.35 9.06
CA ALA A 144 12.59 6.76 8.21
C ALA A 144 12.04 5.82 7.15
N VAL A 145 11.05 4.98 7.49
CA VAL A 145 10.36 4.11 6.53
C VAL A 145 9.62 4.93 5.47
N VAL A 146 8.87 5.96 5.87
CA VAL A 146 8.12 6.80 4.93
C VAL A 146 9.06 7.54 3.98
N GLU A 147 10.11 8.16 4.50
CA GLU A 147 11.11 8.92 3.72
C GLU A 147 11.85 8.01 2.73
N ASP A 148 12.21 6.80 3.15
CA ASP A 148 12.87 5.84 2.27
C ASP A 148 11.95 5.38 1.14
N LEU A 149 10.71 5.02 1.44
CA LEU A 149 9.75 4.60 0.42
C LEU A 149 9.40 5.74 -0.55
N GLU A 150 9.37 6.99 -0.08
CA GLU A 150 9.22 8.17 -0.97
C GLU A 150 10.42 8.31 -1.91
N ARG A 151 11.65 8.18 -1.43
CA ARG A 151 12.86 8.20 -2.27
C ARG A 151 12.84 7.09 -3.31
N ARG A 152 12.52 5.85 -2.89
CA ARG A 152 12.41 4.70 -3.80
C ARG A 152 11.33 4.91 -4.84
N ARG A 153 10.17 5.43 -4.45
CA ARG A 153 9.08 5.79 -5.36
C ARG A 153 9.54 6.80 -6.41
N ALA A 154 10.18 7.89 -5.99
CA ALA A 154 10.66 8.91 -6.89
C ALA A 154 11.70 8.39 -7.89
N LYS A 155 12.55 7.44 -7.45
CA LYS A 155 13.61 6.84 -8.29
C LYS A 155 13.08 5.77 -9.25
N ASN A 156 12.15 4.94 -8.80
CA ASN A 156 11.81 3.67 -9.47
C ASN A 156 10.43 3.70 -10.16
N THR A 157 9.60 4.72 -9.97
CA THR A 157 8.32 4.81 -10.68
C THR A 157 8.58 5.05 -12.17
N PRO A 158 8.12 4.15 -13.06
CA PRO A 158 8.28 4.35 -14.50
C PRO A 158 7.47 5.55 -14.97
N ALA A 159 7.96 6.21 -16.02
CA ALA A 159 7.32 7.34 -16.69
C ALA A 159 6.02 6.93 -17.40
#